data_09ba7759e46f273df47f714700cdad19
#
_entry.id   09ba7759e46f273df47f714700cdad19
#
_cell.length_a   1.000
_cell.length_b   1.000
_cell.length_c   1.000
_cell.angle_alpha   90.00
_cell.angle_beta   90.00
_cell.angle_gamma   90.00
#
_symmetry.space_group_name_H-M   'P 1'
#
loop_
_entity.id
_entity.type
_entity.pdbx_description
1 polymer ?
#
loop_
_entity_poly.entity_id
_entity_poly.type
_entity_poly.pdbx_seq_one_letter_code
_entity_poly.pdbx_strand_id
1 'polypeptide(L)'
;MTREPILVGLDVGTTGVKAVALTPNGDVLATAEEGYPLSTPQVGWAEQDPEDWWRAAEAVMQRLPHGELHLGLSGQMHGLVCLDERDRVLRPAILWNDQRTAAECAEIEERVRLEHLIELTGNRALTGFTAPKLLWVRRHEPDVYSRIRRILLPKDYVRLRLTGVHAIDAADASGTLLFDVAHRRWSDELLDALEISPEWLPPVQESTEIAGAGDQQAAALGAGVIEPGLLSVVLGTSGVVLASLPEYAHDPQARVHAFCHAVPDTWEAMGVMLNAAGALRWFRDALAPDATYEDLTAEAGRWPPGTGGLTFLPYLQGERTPHADPSARAMFEGLALGHDRAALVRSVLEGVAYGLRDSLELLRELGVEPAAARASGGGARSRLWLEIVASVLGLPLELTAVEEGSAYGAALLAGVANGVFANAAEAVAACVRVRETVEPNVDWAPVYEEGYARFRSLYPALASLGGGASRRAKPGSGLA
;
A
#
# COMPACT_ATOMS: atom_id res chain seq x y z
N MET A 1 2.55 -42.29 -6.58
CA MET A 1 1.93 -41.17 -5.81
C MET A 1 2.52 -39.88 -6.39
N THR A 2 1.76 -39.14 -7.15
CA THR A 2 2.12 -37.79 -7.57
C THR A 2 2.24 -36.98 -6.28
N ARG A 3 3.42 -36.38 -6.03
CA ARG A 3 3.56 -35.43 -4.92
C ARG A 3 2.62 -34.24 -5.19
N GLU A 4 1.88 -33.82 -4.19
CA GLU A 4 1.10 -32.58 -4.29
C GLU A 4 2.02 -31.39 -4.64
N PRO A 5 1.61 -30.48 -5.54
CA PRO A 5 2.39 -29.33 -5.88
C PRO A 5 2.55 -28.41 -4.68
N ILE A 6 3.66 -27.70 -4.62
CA ILE A 6 3.94 -26.67 -3.61
C ILE A 6 3.66 -25.31 -4.24
N LEU A 7 2.75 -24.55 -3.65
CA LEU A 7 2.45 -23.18 -4.07
C LEU A 7 3.47 -22.23 -3.43
N VAL A 8 4.15 -21.45 -4.23
CA VAL A 8 5.18 -20.53 -3.74
C VAL A 8 4.84 -19.11 -4.15
N GLY A 9 4.80 -18.20 -3.19
CA GLY A 9 4.72 -16.78 -3.45
C GLY A 9 6.02 -16.10 -3.09
N LEU A 10 6.52 -15.27 -3.99
CA LEU A 10 7.63 -14.36 -3.77
C LEU A 10 7.11 -12.92 -3.73
N ASP A 11 7.39 -12.20 -2.67
CA ASP A 11 7.09 -10.77 -2.54
C ASP A 11 8.38 -9.95 -2.59
N VAL A 12 8.53 -9.17 -3.66
CA VAL A 12 9.68 -8.26 -3.88
C VAL A 12 9.37 -6.93 -3.20
N GLY A 13 9.54 -6.87 -1.89
CA GLY A 13 9.21 -5.70 -1.08
C GLY A 13 10.25 -4.58 -1.13
N THR A 14 10.09 -3.55 -0.30
CA THR A 14 11.03 -2.41 -0.25
C THR A 14 12.32 -2.74 0.50
N THR A 15 12.27 -3.65 1.47
CA THR A 15 13.43 -3.96 2.34
C THR A 15 14.05 -5.32 2.06
N GLY A 16 13.39 -6.17 1.28
CA GLY A 16 13.85 -7.53 1.00
C GLY A 16 12.83 -8.31 0.18
N VAL A 17 13.23 -9.50 -0.29
CA VAL A 17 12.33 -10.49 -0.86
C VAL A 17 11.90 -11.45 0.24
N LYS A 18 10.60 -11.68 0.33
CA LYS A 18 9.99 -12.70 1.17
C LYS A 18 9.41 -13.81 0.32
N ALA A 19 9.65 -15.06 0.70
CA ALA A 19 9.07 -16.23 0.08
C ALA A 19 8.22 -17.02 1.07
N VAL A 20 7.09 -17.53 0.59
CA VAL A 20 6.22 -18.44 1.34
C VAL A 20 5.92 -19.66 0.48
N ALA A 21 6.12 -20.85 1.02
CA ALA A 21 5.74 -22.12 0.38
C ALA A 21 4.55 -22.72 1.11
N LEU A 22 3.51 -23.09 0.36
CA LEU A 22 2.23 -23.58 0.89
C LEU A 22 1.87 -24.95 0.30
N THR A 23 1.08 -25.72 1.07
CA THR A 23 0.27 -26.79 0.51
C THR A 23 -0.94 -26.25 -0.25
N PRO A 24 -1.61 -27.02 -1.11
CA PRO A 24 -2.88 -26.63 -1.72
C PRO A 24 -4.03 -26.37 -0.73
N ASN A 25 -3.86 -26.74 0.54
CA ASN A 25 -4.82 -26.43 1.61
C ASN A 25 -4.47 -25.14 2.38
N GLY A 26 -3.42 -24.41 1.96
CA GLY A 26 -3.00 -23.15 2.57
C GLY A 26 -2.10 -23.29 3.80
N ASP A 27 -1.66 -24.50 4.15
CA ASP A 27 -0.75 -24.69 5.28
C ASP A 27 0.67 -24.27 4.87
N VAL A 28 1.31 -23.43 5.70
CA VAL A 28 2.67 -22.93 5.46
C VAL A 28 3.69 -24.02 5.71
N LEU A 29 4.42 -24.40 4.67
CA LEU A 29 5.51 -25.38 4.72
C LEU A 29 6.85 -24.77 5.08
N ALA A 30 7.13 -23.57 4.55
CA ALA A 30 8.36 -22.82 4.79
C ALA A 30 8.19 -21.35 4.49
N THR A 31 9.00 -20.53 5.14
CA THR A 31 9.20 -19.12 4.83
C THR A 31 10.69 -18.83 4.69
N ALA A 32 11.04 -17.89 3.83
CA ALA A 32 12.41 -17.40 3.69
C ALA A 32 12.37 -15.89 3.42
N GLU A 33 13.39 -15.18 3.89
CA GLU A 33 13.50 -13.73 3.67
C GLU A 33 14.96 -13.37 3.42
N GLU A 34 15.21 -12.46 2.48
CA GLU A 34 16.55 -11.93 2.16
C GLU A 34 16.46 -10.43 1.94
N GLY A 35 17.25 -9.68 2.71
CA GLY A 35 17.28 -8.22 2.66
C GLY A 35 18.23 -7.67 1.60
N TYR A 36 17.98 -6.41 1.21
CA TYR A 36 18.87 -5.63 0.35
C TYR A 36 18.87 -4.15 0.75
N PRO A 37 19.91 -3.39 0.35
CA PRO A 37 20.02 -2.00 0.74
C PRO A 37 19.00 -1.10 0.03
N LEU A 38 18.60 -0.03 0.71
CA LEU A 38 17.92 1.12 0.13
C LEU A 38 18.94 2.25 -0.04
N SER A 39 19.09 2.76 -1.26
CA SER A 39 19.90 3.93 -1.55
C SER A 39 19.07 5.20 -1.44
N THR A 40 19.58 6.19 -0.72
CA THR A 40 18.98 7.53 -0.58
C THR A 40 20.00 8.59 -0.99
N PRO A 41 20.27 8.76 -2.31
CA PRO A 41 21.37 9.63 -2.79
C PRO A 41 21.21 11.09 -2.40
N GLN A 42 19.97 11.55 -2.21
CA GLN A 42 19.60 12.88 -1.76
C GLN A 42 18.38 12.81 -0.84
N VAL A 43 18.11 13.89 -0.09
CA VAL A 43 16.91 13.96 0.73
C VAL A 43 15.65 13.81 -0.13
N GLY A 44 14.79 12.88 0.23
CA GLY A 44 13.57 12.56 -0.51
C GLY A 44 13.75 11.65 -1.73
N TRP A 45 14.99 11.21 -2.03
CA TRP A 45 15.25 10.24 -3.09
C TRP A 45 15.33 8.83 -2.53
N ALA A 46 14.81 7.86 -3.28
CA ALA A 46 14.82 6.44 -2.93
C ALA A 46 15.06 5.60 -4.19
N GLU A 47 16.15 4.86 -4.20
CA GLU A 47 16.58 4.03 -5.34
C GLU A 47 17.05 2.66 -4.89
N GLN A 48 16.90 1.66 -5.77
CA GLN A 48 17.45 0.32 -5.60
C GLN A 48 18.03 -0.22 -6.91
N ASP A 49 19.05 -1.07 -6.80
CA ASP A 49 19.55 -1.83 -7.93
C ASP A 49 18.62 -3.04 -8.18
N PRO A 50 17.99 -3.18 -9.36
CA PRO A 50 17.15 -4.34 -9.67
C PRO A 50 17.89 -5.69 -9.56
N GLU A 51 19.21 -5.72 -9.70
CA GLU A 51 20.02 -6.92 -9.52
C GLU A 51 20.05 -7.40 -8.06
N ASP A 52 19.84 -6.49 -7.09
CA ASP A 52 19.69 -6.86 -5.67
C ASP A 52 18.41 -7.66 -5.44
N TRP A 53 17.29 -7.26 -6.08
CA TRP A 53 16.04 -8.01 -6.02
C TRP A 53 16.19 -9.42 -6.58
N TRP A 54 16.87 -9.54 -7.73
CA TRP A 54 17.10 -10.84 -8.35
C TRP A 54 17.96 -11.74 -7.46
N ARG A 55 19.09 -11.22 -6.94
CA ARG A 55 19.97 -12.00 -6.03
C ARG A 55 19.23 -12.47 -4.78
N ALA A 56 18.40 -11.59 -4.19
CA ALA A 56 17.58 -11.95 -3.03
C ALA A 56 16.52 -13.02 -3.38
N ALA A 57 15.87 -12.89 -4.55
CA ALA A 57 14.91 -13.89 -5.02
C ALA A 57 15.58 -15.27 -5.23
N GLU A 58 16.76 -15.31 -5.84
CA GLU A 58 17.52 -16.57 -5.96
C GLU A 58 17.88 -17.16 -4.59
N ALA A 59 18.32 -16.32 -3.64
CA ALA A 59 18.71 -16.76 -2.31
C ALA A 59 17.52 -17.33 -1.50
N VAL A 60 16.34 -16.72 -1.58
CA VAL A 60 15.15 -17.25 -0.88
C VAL A 60 14.65 -18.53 -1.53
N MET A 61 14.66 -18.63 -2.87
CA MET A 61 14.23 -19.84 -3.58
C MET A 61 15.09 -21.07 -3.23
N GLN A 62 16.40 -20.89 -3.02
CA GLN A 62 17.29 -21.97 -2.61
C GLN A 62 16.98 -22.54 -1.22
N ARG A 63 16.24 -21.81 -0.39
CA ARG A 63 15.85 -22.20 0.99
C ARG A 63 14.47 -22.85 1.05
N LEU A 64 13.76 -22.92 -0.08
CA LEU A 64 12.43 -23.51 -0.14
C LEU A 64 12.47 -25.05 -0.26
N PRO A 65 11.40 -25.75 0.11
CA PRO A 65 11.30 -27.19 -0.04
C PRO A 65 11.48 -27.66 -1.49
N HIS A 66 12.14 -28.79 -1.69
CA HIS A 66 12.27 -29.41 -3.01
C HIS A 66 10.99 -30.10 -3.44
N GLY A 67 10.54 -29.88 -4.67
CA GLY A 67 9.32 -30.46 -5.22
C GLY A 67 8.92 -29.85 -6.54
N GLU A 68 7.71 -30.10 -6.96
CA GLU A 68 7.05 -29.37 -8.04
C GLU A 68 6.58 -28.02 -7.49
N LEU A 69 7.25 -26.93 -7.90
CA LEU A 69 6.98 -25.59 -7.40
C LEU A 69 6.15 -24.82 -8.43
N HIS A 70 5.01 -24.32 -8.00
CA HIS A 70 4.19 -23.35 -8.73
C HIS A 70 4.46 -21.97 -8.14
N LEU A 71 5.06 -21.07 -8.93
CA LEU A 71 5.58 -19.79 -8.47
C LEU A 71 4.68 -18.64 -8.86
N GLY A 72 4.33 -17.79 -7.90
CA GLY A 72 3.67 -16.51 -8.09
C GLY A 72 4.50 -15.35 -7.54
N LEU A 73 4.30 -14.16 -8.09
CA LEU A 73 5.07 -12.97 -7.77
C LEU A 73 4.18 -11.85 -7.22
N SER A 74 4.66 -11.22 -6.18
CA SER A 74 4.16 -9.95 -5.70
C SER A 74 5.33 -8.99 -5.53
N GLY A 75 5.08 -7.71 -5.42
CA GLY A 75 6.13 -6.76 -5.11
C GLY A 75 5.67 -5.32 -4.97
N GLN A 76 6.59 -4.49 -4.46
CA GLN A 76 6.37 -3.06 -4.33
C GLN A 76 5.94 -2.44 -5.67
N MET A 77 4.86 -1.70 -5.63
CA MET A 77 4.24 -1.07 -6.80
C MET A 77 5.05 0.13 -7.30
N HIS A 78 4.75 0.59 -8.51
CA HIS A 78 5.14 1.90 -9.05
C HIS A 78 6.64 2.10 -9.34
N GLY A 79 7.53 1.20 -8.93
CA GLY A 79 8.98 1.33 -9.16
C GLY A 79 9.31 1.36 -10.65
N LEU A 80 10.18 2.30 -11.09
CA LEU A 80 10.56 2.43 -12.50
C LEU A 80 11.86 1.68 -12.77
N VAL A 81 11.79 0.58 -13.52
CA VAL A 81 12.96 -0.13 -14.07
C VAL A 81 13.09 0.18 -15.56
N CYS A 82 14.23 0.77 -15.96
CA CYS A 82 14.54 1.11 -17.34
C CYS A 82 15.55 0.11 -17.92
N LEU A 83 15.21 -0.54 -19.03
CA LEU A 83 16.04 -1.55 -19.70
C LEU A 83 16.40 -1.14 -21.12
N ASP A 84 17.59 -1.56 -21.58
CA ASP A 84 18.02 -1.42 -22.98
C ASP A 84 17.50 -2.57 -23.86
N GLU A 85 17.93 -2.62 -25.12
CA GLU A 85 17.56 -3.64 -26.12
C GLU A 85 17.99 -5.07 -25.73
N ARG A 86 18.94 -5.20 -24.77
CA ARG A 86 19.47 -6.48 -24.28
C ARG A 86 19.03 -6.79 -22.86
N ASP A 87 17.97 -6.13 -22.41
CA ASP A 87 17.43 -6.27 -21.06
C ASP A 87 18.39 -5.88 -19.94
N ARG A 88 19.40 -5.06 -20.22
CA ARG A 88 20.35 -4.56 -19.21
C ARG A 88 19.74 -3.35 -18.52
N VAL A 89 19.83 -3.33 -17.21
CA VAL A 89 19.42 -2.20 -16.38
C VAL A 89 20.24 -0.96 -16.74
N LEU A 90 19.56 0.14 -17.05
CA LEU A 90 20.18 1.40 -17.46
C LEU A 90 20.56 2.31 -16.29
N ARG A 91 19.84 2.17 -15.18
CA ARG A 91 20.01 2.94 -13.95
C ARG A 91 19.36 2.24 -12.76
N PRO A 92 19.72 2.57 -11.51
CA PRO A 92 18.94 2.12 -10.34
C PRO A 92 17.46 2.51 -10.47
N ALA A 93 16.55 1.63 -10.05
CA ALA A 93 15.12 1.88 -10.10
C ALA A 93 14.73 3.00 -9.12
N ILE A 94 13.89 3.95 -9.58
CA ILE A 94 13.28 4.97 -8.72
C ILE A 94 12.06 4.37 -8.06
N LEU A 95 11.99 4.37 -6.72
CA LEU A 95 10.98 3.66 -5.95
C LEU A 95 9.70 4.47 -5.71
N TRP A 96 8.68 3.80 -5.16
CA TRP A 96 7.36 4.38 -4.85
C TRP A 96 7.40 5.48 -3.78
N ASN A 97 8.37 5.47 -2.88
CA ASN A 97 8.55 6.44 -1.79
C ASN A 97 9.48 7.61 -2.17
N ASP A 98 9.92 7.68 -3.44
CA ASP A 98 10.71 8.78 -3.97
C ASP A 98 9.87 10.04 -4.17
N GLN A 99 10.42 11.21 -3.84
CA GLN A 99 9.70 12.49 -3.88
C GLN A 99 10.23 13.48 -4.93
N ARG A 100 11.18 13.06 -5.80
CA ARG A 100 11.87 13.96 -6.73
C ARG A 100 11.00 14.54 -7.86
N THR A 101 9.88 13.91 -8.19
CA THR A 101 9.13 14.12 -9.44
C THR A 101 7.93 15.08 -9.29
N ALA A 102 7.95 15.99 -8.31
CA ALA A 102 6.81 16.91 -8.08
C ALA A 102 6.52 17.83 -9.29
N ALA A 103 7.56 18.24 -10.02
CA ALA A 103 7.40 19.08 -11.21
C ALA A 103 6.75 18.28 -12.37
N GLU A 104 7.11 17.01 -12.51
CA GLU A 104 6.56 16.11 -13.51
C GLU A 104 5.11 15.72 -13.21
N CYS A 105 4.73 15.62 -11.92
CA CYS A 105 3.32 15.47 -11.55
C CYS A 105 2.48 16.65 -12.03
N ALA A 106 2.94 17.89 -11.78
CA ALA A 106 2.24 19.09 -12.25
C ALA A 106 2.17 19.14 -13.80
N GLU A 107 3.26 18.77 -14.49
CA GLU A 107 3.27 18.67 -15.96
C GLU A 107 2.23 17.68 -16.49
N ILE A 108 2.11 16.51 -15.86
CA ILE A 108 1.11 15.49 -16.26
C ILE A 108 -0.31 16.03 -16.08
N GLU A 109 -0.62 16.62 -14.91
CA GLU A 109 -1.94 17.19 -14.62
C GLU A 109 -2.30 18.35 -15.55
N GLU A 110 -1.30 19.13 -16.02
CA GLU A 110 -1.51 20.19 -17.03
C GLU A 110 -1.76 19.63 -18.43
N ARG A 111 -0.94 18.66 -18.89
CA ARG A 111 -1.03 18.08 -20.24
C ARG A 111 -2.30 17.27 -20.46
N VAL A 112 -2.69 16.47 -19.47
CA VAL A 112 -3.85 15.55 -19.56
C VAL A 112 -5.12 16.22 -19.04
N ARG A 113 -5.03 17.27 -18.22
CA ARG A 113 -6.08 17.86 -17.37
C ARG A 113 -6.47 16.91 -16.23
N LEU A 114 -6.45 17.44 -15.01
CA LEU A 114 -6.59 16.64 -13.79
C LEU A 114 -7.86 15.79 -13.78
N GLU A 115 -9.02 16.36 -14.13
CA GLU A 115 -10.29 15.64 -14.12
C GLU A 115 -10.26 14.42 -15.06
N HIS A 116 -9.68 14.60 -16.24
CA HIS A 116 -9.58 13.53 -17.23
C HIS A 116 -8.54 12.45 -16.85
N LEU A 117 -7.43 12.86 -16.24
CA LEU A 117 -6.46 11.93 -15.66
C LEU A 117 -7.11 11.04 -14.61
N ILE A 118 -7.91 11.62 -13.71
CA ILE A 118 -8.63 10.88 -12.67
C ILE A 118 -9.67 9.93 -13.29
N GLU A 119 -10.40 10.36 -14.31
CA GLU A 119 -11.37 9.52 -15.02
C GLU A 119 -10.71 8.26 -15.61
N LEU A 120 -9.55 8.41 -16.27
CA LEU A 120 -8.83 7.31 -16.92
C LEU A 120 -8.14 6.38 -15.90
N THR A 121 -7.50 6.97 -14.90
CA THR A 121 -6.57 6.22 -14.03
C THR A 121 -7.11 5.97 -12.62
N GLY A 122 -8.22 6.62 -12.23
CA GLY A 122 -8.71 6.64 -10.86
C GLY A 122 -7.82 7.40 -9.88
N ASN A 123 -6.81 8.13 -10.37
CA ASN A 123 -5.76 8.73 -9.56
C ASN A 123 -5.33 10.10 -10.09
N ARG A 124 -4.86 10.95 -9.21
CA ARG A 124 -4.07 12.13 -9.57
C ARG A 124 -2.60 11.77 -9.71
N ALA A 125 -1.80 12.66 -10.31
CA ALA A 125 -0.36 12.45 -10.39
C ALA A 125 0.30 12.60 -9.00
N LEU A 126 1.00 11.56 -8.56
CA LEU A 126 1.78 11.54 -7.33
C LEU A 126 3.22 11.13 -7.63
N THR A 127 4.15 11.65 -6.85
CA THR A 127 5.59 11.38 -7.01
C THR A 127 5.95 9.90 -6.96
N GLY A 128 5.14 9.12 -6.25
CA GLY A 128 5.32 7.67 -6.14
C GLY A 128 4.99 6.87 -7.40
N PHE A 129 4.19 7.39 -8.35
CA PHE A 129 3.79 6.66 -9.55
C PHE A 129 4.90 6.58 -10.62
N THR A 130 4.76 5.66 -11.59
CA THR A 130 5.78 5.36 -12.60
C THR A 130 5.93 6.46 -13.65
N ALA A 131 4.82 7.00 -14.17
CA ALA A 131 4.86 8.00 -15.25
C ALA A 131 5.66 9.27 -14.88
N PRO A 132 5.48 9.91 -13.69
CA PRO A 132 6.29 11.06 -13.31
C PRO A 132 7.79 10.76 -13.26
N LYS A 133 8.18 9.55 -12.85
CA LYS A 133 9.59 9.13 -12.81
C LYS A 133 10.18 9.01 -14.20
N LEU A 134 9.41 8.49 -15.16
CA LEU A 134 9.84 8.38 -16.55
C LEU A 134 10.05 9.76 -17.18
N LEU A 135 9.15 10.73 -16.91
CA LEU A 135 9.31 12.12 -17.36
C LEU A 135 10.53 12.77 -16.71
N TRP A 136 10.77 12.47 -15.43
CA TRP A 136 11.97 12.94 -14.74
C TRP A 136 13.25 12.41 -15.40
N VAL A 137 13.33 11.11 -15.73
CA VAL A 137 14.46 10.53 -16.45
C VAL A 137 14.64 11.20 -17.80
N ARG A 138 13.56 11.48 -18.56
CA ARG A 138 13.61 12.21 -19.83
C ARG A 138 14.29 13.57 -19.67
N ARG A 139 13.95 14.30 -18.61
CA ARG A 139 14.42 15.67 -18.38
C ARG A 139 15.83 15.72 -17.83
N HIS A 140 16.16 14.86 -16.89
CA HIS A 140 17.40 14.96 -16.09
C HIS A 140 18.47 13.94 -16.50
N GLU A 141 18.11 12.86 -17.17
CA GLU A 141 19.01 11.80 -17.64
C GLU A 141 18.74 11.47 -19.13
N PRO A 142 18.83 12.44 -20.06
CA PRO A 142 18.45 12.25 -21.47
C PRO A 142 19.24 11.13 -22.18
N ASP A 143 20.49 10.90 -21.79
CA ASP A 143 21.31 9.81 -22.31
C ASP A 143 20.77 8.44 -21.91
N VAL A 144 20.25 8.31 -20.68
CA VAL A 144 19.55 7.10 -20.22
C VAL A 144 18.25 6.94 -20.97
N TYR A 145 17.43 8.01 -21.02
CA TYR A 145 16.12 8.01 -21.67
C TYR A 145 16.20 7.57 -23.15
N SER A 146 17.18 8.06 -23.89
CA SER A 146 17.38 7.73 -25.33
C SER A 146 17.65 6.24 -25.58
N ARG A 147 18.14 5.53 -24.56
CA ARG A 147 18.50 4.11 -24.60
C ARG A 147 17.39 3.19 -24.10
N ILE A 148 16.33 3.73 -23.48
CA ILE A 148 15.20 2.91 -23.00
C ILE A 148 14.57 2.19 -24.19
N ARG A 149 14.38 0.90 -24.04
CA ARG A 149 13.62 0.04 -24.95
C ARG A 149 12.52 -0.74 -24.25
N ARG A 150 12.61 -0.87 -22.93
CA ARG A 150 11.60 -1.54 -22.10
C ARG A 150 11.51 -0.91 -20.74
N ILE A 151 10.30 -0.90 -20.18
CA ILE A 151 9.97 -0.44 -18.84
C ILE A 151 9.29 -1.58 -18.11
N LEU A 152 9.73 -1.88 -16.89
CA LEU A 152 9.14 -2.89 -16.02
C LEU A 152 8.94 -2.30 -14.62
N LEU A 153 8.09 -2.97 -13.83
CA LEU A 153 7.99 -2.76 -12.39
C LEU A 153 8.87 -3.76 -11.63
N PRO A 154 9.11 -3.59 -10.32
CA PRO A 154 10.10 -4.40 -9.58
C PRO A 154 9.88 -5.91 -9.69
N LYS A 155 8.66 -6.40 -9.44
CA LYS A 155 8.37 -7.84 -9.55
C LYS A 155 8.48 -8.36 -10.98
N ASP A 156 8.16 -7.52 -12.00
CA ASP A 156 8.19 -7.92 -13.39
C ASP A 156 9.62 -8.02 -13.91
N TYR A 157 10.55 -7.25 -13.34
CA TYR A 157 11.98 -7.47 -13.54
C TYR A 157 12.43 -8.84 -13.01
N VAL A 158 11.98 -9.24 -11.81
CA VAL A 158 12.25 -10.58 -11.28
C VAL A 158 11.60 -11.66 -12.15
N ARG A 159 10.37 -11.43 -12.65
CA ARG A 159 9.71 -12.31 -13.63
C ARG A 159 10.55 -12.49 -14.89
N LEU A 160 11.03 -11.38 -15.48
CA LEU A 160 11.88 -11.41 -16.66
C LEU A 160 13.13 -12.27 -16.41
N ARG A 161 13.78 -12.11 -15.25
CA ARG A 161 14.97 -12.90 -14.87
C ARG A 161 14.67 -14.38 -14.69
N LEU A 162 13.48 -14.72 -14.19
CA LEU A 162 13.04 -16.10 -13.99
C LEU A 162 12.64 -16.81 -15.30
N THR A 163 11.95 -16.10 -16.18
CA THR A 163 11.23 -16.70 -17.31
C THR A 163 11.69 -16.27 -18.68
N GLY A 164 12.42 -15.15 -18.78
CA GLY A 164 12.76 -14.52 -20.06
C GLY A 164 11.57 -13.80 -20.72
N VAL A 165 10.42 -13.68 -20.04
CA VAL A 165 9.18 -13.10 -20.60
C VAL A 165 8.94 -11.71 -20.04
N HIS A 166 8.70 -10.75 -20.95
CA HIS A 166 8.21 -9.41 -20.63
C HIS A 166 6.69 -9.47 -20.49
N ALA A 167 6.17 -9.27 -19.31
CA ALA A 167 4.75 -9.20 -19.03
C ALA A 167 4.50 -8.39 -17.76
N ILE A 168 3.31 -7.83 -17.63
CA ILE A 168 2.81 -7.15 -16.45
C ILE A 168 1.36 -7.56 -16.21
N ASP A 169 0.93 -7.63 -14.96
CA ASP A 169 -0.49 -7.82 -14.67
C ASP A 169 -1.25 -6.49 -14.62
N ALA A 170 -2.57 -6.56 -14.89
CA ALA A 170 -3.44 -5.39 -14.89
C ALA A 170 -3.47 -4.67 -13.52
N ALA A 171 -3.35 -5.42 -12.42
CA ALA A 171 -3.37 -4.86 -11.07
C ALA A 171 -2.18 -3.90 -10.84
N ASP A 172 -0.95 -4.35 -11.13
CA ASP A 172 0.24 -3.51 -10.96
C ASP A 172 0.37 -2.45 -12.07
N ALA A 173 -0.05 -2.77 -13.32
CA ALA A 173 -0.08 -1.81 -14.42
C ALA A 173 -0.97 -0.60 -14.10
N SER A 174 -2.09 -0.79 -13.40
CA SER A 174 -2.99 0.28 -12.98
C SER A 174 -2.31 1.31 -12.06
N GLY A 175 -1.25 0.92 -11.36
CA GLY A 175 -0.42 1.80 -10.54
C GLY A 175 0.66 2.58 -11.30
N THR A 176 0.71 2.52 -12.63
CA THR A 176 1.73 3.23 -13.43
C THR A 176 1.39 4.67 -13.77
N LEU A 177 0.13 5.07 -13.70
CA LEU A 177 -0.45 6.31 -14.22
C LEU A 177 -0.35 6.42 -15.77
N LEU A 178 -0.26 5.27 -16.46
CA LEU A 178 -0.27 5.13 -17.93
C LEU A 178 -1.38 4.19 -18.41
N PHE A 179 -2.27 3.79 -17.50
CA PHE A 179 -3.21 2.70 -17.68
C PHE A 179 -4.66 3.21 -17.66
N ASP A 180 -5.47 2.77 -18.62
CA ASP A 180 -6.92 2.93 -18.59
C ASP A 180 -7.49 1.85 -17.67
N VAL A 181 -7.74 2.24 -16.41
CA VAL A 181 -8.11 1.31 -15.33
C VAL A 181 -9.48 0.70 -15.58
N ALA A 182 -10.41 1.47 -16.13
CA ALA A 182 -11.75 0.98 -16.47
C ALA A 182 -11.72 -0.16 -17.51
N HIS A 183 -10.83 -0.07 -18.49
CA HIS A 183 -10.73 -1.02 -19.59
C HIS A 183 -9.55 -2.01 -19.45
N ARG A 184 -8.81 -1.96 -18.35
CA ARG A 184 -7.70 -2.87 -18.03
C ARG A 184 -6.65 -2.98 -19.13
N ARG A 185 -6.22 -1.83 -19.68
CA ARG A 185 -5.25 -1.76 -20.80
C ARG A 185 -4.40 -0.48 -20.72
N TRP A 186 -3.29 -0.48 -21.41
CA TRP A 186 -2.53 0.76 -21.60
C TRP A 186 -3.39 1.83 -22.27
N SER A 187 -3.27 3.07 -21.82
CA SER A 187 -4.02 4.20 -22.38
C SER A 187 -3.22 4.85 -23.52
N ASP A 188 -3.65 4.63 -24.77
CA ASP A 188 -3.03 5.28 -25.91
C ASP A 188 -3.05 6.81 -25.76
N GLU A 189 -4.13 7.35 -25.19
CA GLU A 189 -4.28 8.79 -24.96
C GLU A 189 -3.23 9.34 -23.98
N LEU A 190 -2.97 8.65 -22.86
CA LEU A 190 -1.93 9.05 -21.91
C LEU A 190 -0.53 8.91 -22.51
N LEU A 191 -0.29 7.84 -23.26
CA LEU A 191 0.99 7.62 -23.94
C LEU A 191 1.28 8.72 -24.97
N ASP A 192 0.30 9.09 -25.77
CA ASP A 192 0.41 10.17 -26.77
C ASP A 192 0.59 11.53 -26.07
N ALA A 193 -0.23 11.86 -25.08
CA ALA A 193 -0.15 13.13 -24.36
C ALA A 193 1.20 13.32 -23.65
N LEU A 194 1.81 12.24 -23.17
CA LEU A 194 3.09 12.25 -22.47
C LEU A 194 4.28 11.93 -23.37
N GLU A 195 4.05 11.67 -24.68
CA GLU A 195 5.08 11.34 -25.68
C GLU A 195 5.92 10.11 -25.23
N ILE A 196 5.24 9.07 -24.75
CA ILE A 196 5.85 7.80 -24.30
C ILE A 196 5.60 6.73 -25.37
N SER A 197 6.65 6.03 -25.81
CA SER A 197 6.52 4.95 -26.77
C SER A 197 5.77 3.75 -26.20
N PRO A 198 4.67 3.30 -26.82
CA PRO A 198 3.94 2.09 -26.39
C PRO A 198 4.80 0.83 -26.51
N GLU A 199 5.82 0.81 -27.38
CA GLU A 199 6.73 -0.32 -27.56
C GLU A 199 7.60 -0.61 -26.31
N TRP A 200 7.71 0.35 -25.39
CA TRP A 200 8.48 0.17 -24.16
C TRP A 200 7.70 -0.60 -23.09
N LEU A 201 6.39 -0.66 -23.21
CA LEU A 201 5.50 -1.25 -22.22
C LEU A 201 5.27 -2.74 -22.50
N PRO A 202 5.31 -3.60 -21.47
CA PRO A 202 5.06 -5.02 -21.64
C PRO A 202 3.58 -5.30 -21.96
N PRO A 203 3.27 -6.46 -22.59
CA PRO A 203 1.91 -6.95 -22.72
C PRO A 203 1.25 -7.09 -21.34
N VAL A 204 -0.02 -6.66 -21.25
CA VAL A 204 -0.83 -6.79 -20.04
C VAL A 204 -1.56 -8.12 -20.05
N GLN A 205 -1.58 -8.79 -18.91
CA GLN A 205 -2.32 -10.03 -18.68
C GLN A 205 -3.09 -9.93 -17.36
N GLU A 206 -4.01 -10.84 -17.10
CA GLU A 206 -4.66 -10.89 -15.78
C GLU A 206 -3.71 -11.50 -14.74
N SER A 207 -3.83 -11.05 -13.49
CA SER A 207 -3.00 -11.52 -12.39
C SER A 207 -3.07 -13.04 -12.18
N THR A 208 -4.24 -13.62 -12.45
CA THR A 208 -4.50 -15.06 -12.38
C THR A 208 -3.88 -15.85 -13.54
N GLU A 209 -3.56 -15.21 -14.66
CA GLU A 209 -2.92 -15.86 -15.82
C GLU A 209 -1.41 -15.94 -15.66
N ILE A 210 -0.80 -14.84 -15.19
CA ILE A 210 0.66 -14.76 -15.06
C ILE A 210 1.17 -14.95 -13.62
N ALA A 211 0.29 -15.35 -12.70
CA ALA A 211 0.62 -15.55 -11.30
C ALA A 211 1.33 -14.33 -10.68
N GLY A 212 0.76 -13.13 -10.81
CA GLY A 212 1.40 -11.94 -10.27
C GLY A 212 0.46 -10.78 -10.01
N ALA A 213 0.75 -9.97 -8.98
CA ALA A 213 0.03 -8.75 -8.63
C ALA A 213 0.94 -7.77 -7.88
N GLY A 214 0.56 -6.49 -7.81
CA GLY A 214 1.14 -5.55 -6.86
C GLY A 214 0.95 -6.03 -5.41
N ASP A 215 1.77 -5.54 -4.49
CA ASP A 215 1.78 -6.02 -3.10
C ASP A 215 0.44 -5.80 -2.38
N GLN A 216 -0.27 -4.70 -2.65
CA GLN A 216 -1.56 -4.42 -2.02
C GLN A 216 -2.66 -5.36 -2.53
N GLN A 217 -2.72 -5.61 -3.83
CA GLN A 217 -3.68 -6.52 -4.46
C GLN A 217 -3.42 -7.98 -4.06
N ALA A 218 -2.16 -8.37 -4.02
CA ALA A 218 -1.78 -9.70 -3.55
C ALA A 218 -2.13 -9.87 -2.06
N ALA A 219 -1.89 -8.85 -1.23
CA ALA A 219 -2.25 -8.88 0.19
C ALA A 219 -3.77 -8.97 0.40
N ALA A 220 -4.56 -8.24 -0.40
CA ALA A 220 -6.01 -8.33 -0.37
C ALA A 220 -6.51 -9.74 -0.72
N LEU A 221 -5.98 -10.33 -1.79
CA LEU A 221 -6.27 -11.73 -2.15
C LEU A 221 -5.85 -12.70 -1.04
N GLY A 222 -4.64 -12.55 -0.48
CA GLY A 222 -4.13 -13.37 0.61
C GLY A 222 -4.95 -13.26 1.90
N ALA A 223 -5.62 -12.12 2.11
CA ALA A 223 -6.58 -11.94 3.18
C ALA A 223 -8.01 -12.41 2.81
N GLY A 224 -8.26 -12.82 1.56
CA GLY A 224 -9.56 -13.22 1.06
C GLY A 224 -10.51 -12.05 0.77
N VAL A 225 -9.99 -10.85 0.58
CA VAL A 225 -10.75 -9.66 0.20
C VAL A 225 -10.81 -9.62 -1.32
N ILE A 226 -11.75 -10.36 -1.89
CA ILE A 226 -11.90 -10.57 -3.35
C ILE A 226 -13.31 -10.22 -3.86
N GLU A 227 -14.24 -9.94 -2.95
CA GLU A 227 -15.64 -9.65 -3.25
C GLU A 227 -16.11 -8.43 -2.43
N PRO A 228 -17.13 -7.69 -2.89
CA PRO A 228 -17.77 -6.63 -2.11
C PRO A 228 -18.25 -7.11 -0.74
N GLY A 229 -18.25 -6.22 0.25
CA GLY A 229 -18.73 -6.51 1.60
C GLY A 229 -17.64 -6.86 2.60
N LEU A 230 -16.41 -7.12 2.16
CA LEU A 230 -15.27 -7.34 3.02
C LEU A 230 -14.17 -6.31 2.72
N LEU A 231 -13.60 -5.71 3.77
CA LEU A 231 -12.47 -4.77 3.64
C LEU A 231 -11.14 -5.43 4.02
N SER A 232 -10.05 -4.91 3.50
CA SER A 232 -8.72 -5.05 4.08
C SER A 232 -8.39 -3.80 4.90
N VAL A 233 -7.99 -3.97 6.16
CA VAL A 233 -7.50 -2.89 7.04
C VAL A 233 -6.09 -3.22 7.49
N VAL A 234 -5.12 -2.47 7.00
CA VAL A 234 -3.70 -2.69 7.31
C VAL A 234 -3.23 -1.67 8.34
N LEU A 235 -2.81 -2.15 9.52
CA LEU A 235 -2.19 -1.36 10.59
C LEU A 235 -0.66 -1.51 10.52
N GLY A 236 -0.07 -1.11 9.39
CA GLY A 236 1.36 -1.07 9.14
C GLY A 236 2.00 0.24 9.58
N THR A 237 3.21 0.58 9.09
CA THR A 237 3.79 1.92 9.28
C THR A 237 2.83 2.98 8.77
N SER A 238 2.28 2.81 7.56
CA SER A 238 1.09 3.48 7.04
C SER A 238 -0.17 2.67 7.35
N GLY A 239 -1.34 3.30 7.23
CA GLY A 239 -2.64 2.64 7.34
C GLY A 239 -3.31 2.57 5.97
N VAL A 240 -3.90 1.43 5.66
CA VAL A 240 -4.62 1.23 4.40
C VAL A 240 -6.00 0.66 4.69
N VAL A 241 -7.02 1.20 4.04
CA VAL A 241 -8.35 0.59 3.96
C VAL A 241 -8.66 0.36 2.49
N LEU A 242 -8.83 -0.90 2.11
CA LEU A 242 -9.06 -1.32 0.73
C LEU A 242 -10.39 -2.07 0.64
N ALA A 243 -11.17 -1.79 -0.39
CA ALA A 243 -12.39 -2.48 -0.75
C ALA A 243 -12.30 -3.01 -2.18
N SER A 244 -12.80 -4.23 -2.39
CA SER A 244 -13.06 -4.80 -3.71
C SER A 244 -14.34 -4.22 -4.31
N LEU A 245 -14.31 -3.86 -5.60
CA LEU A 245 -15.42 -3.26 -6.34
C LEU A 245 -15.81 -4.15 -7.54
N PRO A 246 -17.11 -4.38 -7.78
CA PRO A 246 -17.56 -5.21 -8.90
C PRO A 246 -17.51 -4.49 -10.25
N GLU A 247 -17.35 -3.18 -10.24
CA GLU A 247 -17.22 -2.32 -11.41
C GLU A 247 -16.28 -1.15 -11.11
N TYR A 248 -15.72 -0.56 -12.14
CA TYR A 248 -14.83 0.59 -11.98
C TYR A 248 -15.56 1.78 -11.38
N ALA A 249 -15.05 2.25 -10.24
CA ALA A 249 -15.46 3.50 -9.63
C ALA A 249 -14.24 4.25 -9.13
N HIS A 250 -14.29 5.57 -9.15
CA HIS A 250 -13.23 6.45 -8.67
C HIS A 250 -13.80 7.66 -7.94
N ASP A 251 -13.02 8.20 -7.01
CA ASP A 251 -13.35 9.47 -6.36
C ASP A 251 -12.99 10.63 -7.30
N PRO A 252 -13.94 11.50 -7.69
CA PRO A 252 -13.68 12.62 -8.59
C PRO A 252 -12.62 13.61 -8.10
N GLN A 253 -12.29 13.59 -6.81
CA GLN A 253 -11.23 14.40 -6.20
C GLN A 253 -9.93 13.62 -5.98
N ALA A 254 -9.91 12.33 -6.34
CA ALA A 254 -8.81 11.40 -6.11
C ALA A 254 -8.26 11.41 -4.65
N ARG A 255 -9.18 11.47 -3.68
CA ARG A 255 -8.86 11.37 -2.23
C ARG A 255 -8.55 9.93 -1.82
N VAL A 256 -9.05 8.95 -2.58
CA VAL A 256 -8.70 7.54 -2.52
C VAL A 256 -8.19 7.09 -3.89
N HIS A 257 -7.40 6.03 -3.91
CA HIS A 257 -6.91 5.41 -5.13
C HIS A 257 -7.95 4.46 -5.70
N ALA A 258 -7.98 4.33 -7.04
CA ALA A 258 -8.67 3.23 -7.72
C ALA A 258 -7.68 2.47 -8.59
N PHE A 259 -7.70 1.14 -8.51
CA PHE A 259 -6.83 0.23 -9.28
C PHE A 259 -7.62 -0.98 -9.76
N CYS A 260 -7.02 -1.75 -10.66
CA CYS A 260 -7.48 -3.10 -10.96
C CYS A 260 -7.16 -4.03 -9.79
N HIS A 261 -8.10 -4.86 -9.39
CA HIS A 261 -7.85 -5.94 -8.43
C HIS A 261 -7.10 -7.10 -9.08
N ALA A 262 -6.45 -7.97 -8.27
CA ALA A 262 -5.82 -9.19 -8.74
C ALA A 262 -6.81 -10.27 -9.26
N VAL A 263 -8.10 -10.09 -9.00
CA VAL A 263 -9.18 -10.91 -9.56
C VAL A 263 -9.64 -10.29 -10.88
N PRO A 264 -9.77 -11.07 -11.96
CA PRO A 264 -10.27 -10.57 -13.24
C PRO A 264 -11.63 -9.89 -13.12
N ASP A 265 -11.88 -8.90 -13.95
CA ASP A 265 -13.12 -8.12 -14.00
C ASP A 265 -13.54 -7.51 -12.64
N THR A 266 -12.57 -7.24 -11.81
CA THR A 266 -12.76 -6.65 -10.47
C THR A 266 -11.80 -5.49 -10.30
N TRP A 267 -12.25 -4.45 -9.59
CA TRP A 267 -11.48 -3.26 -9.25
C TRP A 267 -11.37 -3.13 -7.74
N GLU A 268 -10.61 -2.14 -7.30
CA GLU A 268 -10.49 -1.81 -5.89
C GLU A 268 -10.43 -0.29 -5.69
N ALA A 269 -10.94 0.14 -4.56
CA ALA A 269 -10.69 1.48 -4.06
C ALA A 269 -9.92 1.41 -2.74
N MET A 270 -8.95 2.31 -2.56
CA MET A 270 -8.00 2.24 -1.46
C MET A 270 -7.72 3.61 -0.87
N GLY A 271 -8.04 3.79 0.42
CA GLY A 271 -7.61 4.93 1.22
C GLY A 271 -6.28 4.63 1.91
N VAL A 272 -5.35 5.60 1.87
CA VAL A 272 -4.01 5.45 2.43
C VAL A 272 -3.69 6.61 3.35
N MET A 273 -3.53 6.34 4.66
CA MET A 273 -2.96 7.27 5.61
C MET A 273 -1.46 7.01 5.81
N LEU A 274 -0.67 8.08 5.95
CA LEU A 274 0.79 7.96 5.97
C LEU A 274 1.36 7.44 7.28
N ASN A 275 0.66 7.61 8.40
CA ASN A 275 1.15 7.24 9.73
C ASN A 275 0.09 6.50 10.54
N ALA A 276 0.15 5.17 10.55
CA ALA A 276 -0.66 4.31 11.43
C ALA A 276 0.21 3.77 12.59
N ALA A 277 0.71 2.53 12.53
CA ALA A 277 1.64 2.06 13.56
C ALA A 277 2.95 2.87 13.58
N GLY A 278 3.25 3.59 12.48
CA GLY A 278 4.31 4.59 12.43
C GLY A 278 4.14 5.72 13.46
N ALA A 279 2.91 6.13 13.77
CA ALA A 279 2.63 7.14 14.79
C ALA A 279 2.96 6.62 16.21
N LEU A 280 2.60 5.36 16.52
CA LEU A 280 2.96 4.75 17.79
C LEU A 280 4.48 4.52 17.89
N ARG A 281 5.14 4.15 16.81
CA ARG A 281 6.61 4.03 16.75
C ARG A 281 7.26 5.37 17.02
N TRP A 282 6.83 6.45 16.36
CA TRP A 282 7.32 7.79 16.63
C TRP A 282 7.12 8.18 18.09
N PHE A 283 5.94 7.91 18.67
CA PHE A 283 5.67 8.20 20.08
C PHE A 283 6.65 7.47 20.99
N ARG A 284 6.86 6.16 20.78
CA ARG A 284 7.83 5.37 21.55
C ARG A 284 9.23 5.97 21.44
N ASP A 285 9.72 6.16 20.22
CA ASP A 285 11.11 6.56 19.98
C ASP A 285 11.40 7.97 20.51
N ALA A 286 10.43 8.89 20.46
CA ALA A 286 10.59 10.28 20.88
C ALA A 286 10.26 10.52 22.37
N LEU A 287 9.26 9.84 22.93
CA LEU A 287 8.67 10.16 24.23
C LEU A 287 8.73 9.02 25.27
N ALA A 288 9.02 7.79 24.83
CA ALA A 288 9.05 6.61 25.69
C ALA A 288 10.08 5.56 25.22
N PRO A 289 11.37 5.92 25.01
CA PRO A 289 12.35 5.06 24.33
C PRO A 289 12.63 3.74 25.06
N ASP A 290 12.38 3.68 26.35
CA ASP A 290 12.60 2.48 27.19
C ASP A 290 11.38 1.55 27.24
N ALA A 291 10.23 1.93 26.64
CA ALA A 291 9.00 1.15 26.68
C ALA A 291 8.90 0.21 25.47
N THR A 292 8.32 -0.97 25.67
CA THR A 292 7.91 -1.86 24.58
C THR A 292 6.54 -1.41 24.01
N TYR A 293 6.16 -1.88 22.82
CA TYR A 293 4.82 -1.64 22.29
C TYR A 293 3.73 -2.27 23.14
N GLU A 294 4.02 -3.45 23.72
CA GLU A 294 3.12 -4.14 24.65
C GLU A 294 2.88 -3.31 25.92
N ASP A 295 3.93 -2.74 26.52
CA ASP A 295 3.81 -1.85 27.69
C ASP A 295 2.94 -0.63 27.37
N LEU A 296 3.21 0.05 26.25
CA LEU A 296 2.48 1.25 25.84
C LEU A 296 1.00 0.95 25.60
N THR A 297 0.68 -0.13 24.90
CA THR A 297 -0.71 -0.50 24.63
C THR A 297 -1.43 -0.99 25.89
N ALA A 298 -0.75 -1.70 26.79
CA ALA A 298 -1.30 -2.08 28.10
C ALA A 298 -1.58 -0.85 28.98
N GLU A 299 -0.67 0.14 29.00
CA GLU A 299 -0.89 1.40 29.70
C GLU A 299 -2.09 2.17 29.15
N ALA A 300 -2.24 2.25 27.83
CA ALA A 300 -3.35 2.91 27.16
C ALA A 300 -4.71 2.34 27.58
N GLY A 301 -4.77 1.04 27.93
CA GLY A 301 -5.97 0.38 28.43
C GLY A 301 -6.50 0.93 29.78
N ARG A 302 -5.71 1.71 30.52
CA ARG A 302 -6.13 2.33 31.79
C ARG A 302 -7.05 3.54 31.59
N TRP A 303 -7.00 4.16 30.42
CA TRP A 303 -7.87 5.28 30.09
C TRP A 303 -9.16 4.82 29.41
N PRO A 304 -10.29 5.47 29.69
CA PRO A 304 -11.55 5.16 28.99
C PRO A 304 -11.49 5.64 27.53
N PRO A 305 -12.43 5.17 26.67
CA PRO A 305 -12.62 5.67 25.32
C PRO A 305 -12.77 7.18 25.27
N GLY A 306 -12.24 7.80 24.21
CA GLY A 306 -12.26 9.25 24.00
C GLY A 306 -11.27 10.02 24.87
N THR A 307 -10.51 9.34 25.72
CA THR A 307 -9.33 9.84 26.45
C THR A 307 -9.57 11.19 27.16
N GLY A 308 -10.78 11.39 27.73
CA GLY A 308 -11.16 12.65 28.40
C GLY A 308 -11.17 13.87 27.49
N GLY A 309 -11.35 13.68 26.19
CA GLY A 309 -11.38 14.73 25.16
C GLY A 309 -10.01 15.01 24.51
N LEU A 310 -8.96 14.28 24.86
CA LEU A 310 -7.67 14.39 24.18
C LEU A 310 -7.74 13.70 22.82
N THR A 311 -7.44 14.44 21.75
CA THR A 311 -7.45 13.94 20.37
C THR A 311 -6.07 14.11 19.74
N PHE A 312 -5.60 13.07 19.04
CA PHE A 312 -4.35 13.09 18.27
C PHE A 312 -4.63 13.08 16.76
N LEU A 313 -4.03 14.04 16.05
CA LEU A 313 -4.01 14.08 14.59
C LEU A 313 -2.69 13.48 14.09
N PRO A 314 -2.68 12.32 13.35
CA PRO A 314 -1.47 11.54 13.09
C PRO A 314 -0.60 12.04 11.92
N TYR A 315 -0.72 13.27 11.45
CA TYR A 315 -0.13 13.81 10.22
C TYR A 315 1.35 14.20 10.38
N LEU A 316 2.18 13.27 10.89
CA LEU A 316 3.59 13.53 11.24
C LEU A 316 4.45 13.97 10.05
N GLN A 317 4.14 13.51 8.84
CA GLN A 317 4.89 13.81 7.62
C GLN A 317 3.96 14.16 6.44
N GLY A 318 2.92 14.92 6.71
CA GLY A 318 1.83 15.17 5.78
C GLY A 318 0.75 14.10 5.90
N GLU A 319 -0.27 14.21 5.04
CA GLU A 319 -1.30 13.17 4.92
C GLU A 319 -1.76 13.03 3.47
N ARG A 320 -2.05 11.77 3.06
CA ARG A 320 -2.56 11.44 1.74
C ARG A 320 -4.09 11.45 1.76
N THR A 321 -4.72 10.42 2.27
CA THR A 321 -6.19 10.35 2.43
C THR A 321 -6.60 11.00 3.75
N PRO A 322 -7.54 11.93 3.77
CA PRO A 322 -8.35 12.46 2.67
C PRO A 322 -7.82 13.75 2.03
N HIS A 323 -6.65 14.25 2.42
CA HIS A 323 -6.24 15.64 2.19
C HIS A 323 -5.26 15.87 1.05
N ALA A 324 -4.44 14.86 0.70
CA ALA A 324 -3.32 14.97 -0.25
C ALA A 324 -2.40 16.18 0.05
N ASP A 325 -2.15 16.44 1.35
CA ASP A 325 -1.37 17.59 1.82
C ASP A 325 -0.03 17.16 2.45
N PRO A 326 1.10 17.33 1.77
CA PRO A 326 2.42 17.02 2.32
C PRO A 326 2.86 18.00 3.42
N SER A 327 2.17 19.14 3.57
CA SER A 327 2.46 20.16 4.58
C SER A 327 1.69 19.98 5.88
N ALA A 328 0.69 19.11 5.92
CA ALA A 328 -0.05 18.79 7.15
C ALA A 328 0.89 18.32 8.27
N ARG A 329 0.58 18.66 9.50
CA ARG A 329 1.39 18.28 10.68
C ARG A 329 0.53 17.71 11.77
N ALA A 330 1.13 16.79 12.54
CA ALA A 330 0.50 16.17 13.69
C ALA A 330 0.27 17.16 14.83
N MET A 331 -0.76 16.89 15.64
CA MET A 331 -1.01 17.64 16.87
C MET A 331 -1.74 16.79 17.91
N PHE A 332 -1.56 17.17 19.18
CA PHE A 332 -2.46 16.80 20.29
C PHE A 332 -3.36 18.01 20.59
N GLU A 333 -4.66 17.79 20.59
CA GLU A 333 -5.66 18.79 20.97
C GLU A 333 -6.40 18.34 22.24
N GLY A 334 -6.73 19.29 23.12
CA GLY A 334 -7.43 19.00 24.37
C GLY A 334 -6.53 18.50 25.50
N LEU A 335 -5.20 18.69 25.43
CA LEU A 335 -4.27 18.29 26.48
C LEU A 335 -4.53 19.05 27.79
N ALA A 336 -4.72 18.31 28.88
CA ALA A 336 -4.98 18.85 30.21
C ALA A 336 -3.97 18.30 31.24
N LEU A 337 -3.88 18.94 32.40
CA LEU A 337 -2.93 18.59 33.47
C LEU A 337 -3.11 17.15 33.98
N GLY A 338 -4.32 16.58 33.88
CA GLY A 338 -4.61 15.22 34.31
C GLY A 338 -4.17 14.12 33.35
N HIS A 339 -3.81 14.47 32.10
CA HIS A 339 -3.39 13.48 31.11
C HIS A 339 -1.96 13.03 31.35
N ASP A 340 -1.78 11.73 31.52
CA ASP A 340 -0.48 11.07 31.65
C ASP A 340 -0.03 10.40 30.32
N ARG A 341 1.11 9.69 30.32
CA ARG A 341 1.61 8.98 29.15
C ARG A 341 0.58 7.99 28.57
N ALA A 342 -0.17 7.32 29.44
CA ALA A 342 -1.19 6.36 29.03
C ALA A 342 -2.31 7.03 28.21
N ALA A 343 -2.73 8.25 28.61
CA ALA A 343 -3.68 9.06 27.86
C ALA A 343 -3.13 9.43 26.47
N LEU A 344 -1.88 9.87 26.41
CA LEU A 344 -1.24 10.23 25.14
C LEU A 344 -1.16 9.01 24.20
N VAL A 345 -0.76 7.85 24.70
CA VAL A 345 -0.71 6.63 23.87
C VAL A 345 -2.11 6.27 23.39
N ARG A 346 -3.12 6.26 24.26
CA ARG A 346 -4.48 5.93 23.86
C ARG A 346 -5.01 6.89 22.79
N SER A 347 -4.79 8.18 22.95
CA SER A 347 -5.18 9.17 21.93
C SER A 347 -4.48 8.95 20.58
N VAL A 348 -3.22 8.44 20.57
CA VAL A 348 -2.53 8.03 19.32
C VAL A 348 -3.25 6.84 18.66
N LEU A 349 -3.61 5.81 19.44
CA LEU A 349 -4.34 4.65 18.92
C LEU A 349 -5.71 5.04 18.34
N GLU A 350 -6.44 5.92 19.04
CA GLU A 350 -7.76 6.44 18.63
C GLU A 350 -7.64 7.35 17.42
N GLY A 351 -6.65 8.26 17.38
CA GLY A 351 -6.41 9.15 16.25
C GLY A 351 -6.08 8.41 14.95
N VAL A 352 -5.32 7.31 15.03
CA VAL A 352 -5.08 6.42 13.88
C VAL A 352 -6.38 5.74 13.44
N ALA A 353 -7.20 5.27 14.37
CA ALA A 353 -8.48 4.65 14.03
C ALA A 353 -9.43 5.65 13.34
N TYR A 354 -9.44 6.93 13.74
CA TYR A 354 -10.20 7.98 13.06
C TYR A 354 -9.68 8.25 11.64
N GLY A 355 -8.37 8.23 11.41
CA GLY A 355 -7.81 8.35 10.06
C GLY A 355 -8.18 7.16 9.15
N LEU A 356 -8.25 5.94 9.69
CA LEU A 356 -8.78 4.77 8.96
C LEU A 356 -10.28 4.94 8.66
N ARG A 357 -11.04 5.55 9.58
CA ARG A 357 -12.46 5.87 9.35
C ARG A 357 -12.64 6.91 8.26
N ASP A 358 -11.79 7.93 8.13
CA ASP A 358 -11.81 8.85 6.99
C ASP A 358 -11.72 8.08 5.66
N SER A 359 -10.84 7.09 5.57
CA SER A 359 -10.74 6.22 4.40
C SER A 359 -12.03 5.42 4.17
N LEU A 360 -12.59 4.83 5.21
CA LEU A 360 -13.84 4.07 5.13
C LEU A 360 -15.03 4.95 4.66
N GLU A 361 -15.16 6.16 5.19
CA GLU A 361 -16.25 7.06 4.79
C GLU A 361 -16.16 7.44 3.30
N LEU A 362 -14.93 7.64 2.77
CA LEU A 362 -14.73 7.88 1.35
C LEU A 362 -15.07 6.66 0.48
N LEU A 363 -14.77 5.45 0.95
CA LEU A 363 -15.20 4.23 0.27
C LEU A 363 -16.72 4.08 0.29
N ARG A 364 -17.40 4.47 1.38
CA ARG A 364 -18.86 4.52 1.44
C ARG A 364 -19.48 5.52 0.46
N GLU A 365 -18.81 6.66 0.21
CA GLU A 365 -19.21 7.62 -0.84
C GLU A 365 -19.16 6.97 -2.24
N LEU A 366 -18.34 5.94 -2.46
CA LEU A 366 -18.27 5.13 -3.68
C LEU A 366 -19.24 3.94 -3.69
N GLY A 367 -20.13 3.84 -2.72
CA GLY A 367 -21.16 2.78 -2.63
C GLY A 367 -20.68 1.50 -1.95
N VAL A 368 -19.52 1.51 -1.26
CA VAL A 368 -19.03 0.34 -0.51
C VAL A 368 -19.85 0.17 0.77
N GLU A 369 -20.48 -0.98 0.94
CA GLU A 369 -21.23 -1.37 2.13
C GLU A 369 -20.57 -2.57 2.83
N PRO A 370 -19.56 -2.35 3.70
CA PRO A 370 -18.83 -3.44 4.32
C PRO A 370 -19.61 -4.08 5.47
N ALA A 371 -19.56 -5.40 5.55
CA ALA A 371 -20.08 -6.18 6.67
C ALA A 371 -18.98 -6.54 7.71
N ALA A 372 -17.74 -6.62 7.27
CA ALA A 372 -16.56 -6.95 8.11
C ALA A 372 -15.27 -6.42 7.49
N ALA A 373 -14.18 -6.48 8.24
CA ALA A 373 -12.85 -6.15 7.73
C ALA A 373 -11.80 -7.16 8.18
N ARG A 374 -10.84 -7.48 7.29
CA ARG A 374 -9.65 -8.28 7.59
C ARG A 374 -8.53 -7.38 8.08
N ALA A 375 -8.14 -7.51 9.34
CA ALA A 375 -7.10 -6.70 9.93
C ALA A 375 -5.74 -7.40 9.84
N SER A 376 -4.69 -6.64 9.45
CA SER A 376 -3.32 -7.11 9.34
C SER A 376 -2.30 -6.04 9.73
N GLY A 377 -1.01 -6.39 9.69
CA GLY A 377 0.09 -5.50 10.03
C GLY A 377 0.46 -5.51 11.52
N GLY A 378 1.54 -4.80 11.87
CA GLY A 378 2.11 -4.84 13.23
C GLY A 378 1.17 -4.34 14.33
N GLY A 379 0.30 -3.36 14.02
CA GLY A 379 -0.70 -2.84 14.95
C GLY A 379 -1.81 -3.85 15.28
N ALA A 380 -2.09 -4.79 14.40
CA ALA A 380 -3.07 -5.85 14.62
C ALA A 380 -2.66 -6.87 15.70
N ARG A 381 -1.44 -6.81 16.22
CA ARG A 381 -1.01 -7.62 17.37
C ARG A 381 -1.54 -7.11 18.70
N SER A 382 -1.99 -5.85 18.78
CA SER A 382 -2.57 -5.28 19.99
C SER A 382 -4.08 -5.50 20.03
N ARG A 383 -4.55 -6.32 20.98
CA ARG A 383 -5.99 -6.55 21.17
C ARG A 383 -6.76 -5.26 21.44
N LEU A 384 -6.22 -4.39 22.31
CA LEU A 384 -6.85 -3.10 22.59
C LEU A 384 -6.98 -2.25 21.33
N TRP A 385 -5.93 -2.23 20.48
CA TRP A 385 -6.00 -1.42 19.25
C TRP A 385 -7.03 -1.97 18.27
N LEU A 386 -7.14 -3.28 18.13
CA LEU A 386 -8.18 -3.92 17.32
C LEU A 386 -9.58 -3.57 17.84
N GLU A 387 -9.81 -3.59 19.17
CA GLU A 387 -11.09 -3.19 19.78
C GLU A 387 -11.42 -1.72 19.51
N ILE A 388 -10.42 -0.82 19.58
CA ILE A 388 -10.57 0.59 19.23
C ILE A 388 -10.95 0.73 17.75
N VAL A 389 -10.20 0.11 16.85
CA VAL A 389 -10.43 0.19 15.40
C VAL A 389 -11.81 -0.40 15.04
N ALA A 390 -12.15 -1.59 15.55
CA ALA A 390 -13.45 -2.21 15.33
C ALA A 390 -14.59 -1.27 15.76
N SER A 391 -14.47 -0.66 16.94
CA SER A 391 -15.49 0.23 17.51
C SER A 391 -15.60 1.56 16.78
N VAL A 392 -14.47 2.13 16.31
CA VAL A 392 -14.43 3.37 15.53
C VAL A 392 -14.99 3.17 14.12
N LEU A 393 -14.68 2.03 13.48
CA LEU A 393 -15.21 1.70 12.15
C LEU A 393 -16.65 1.17 12.21
N GLY A 394 -17.10 0.68 13.38
CA GLY A 394 -18.40 0.04 13.55
C GLY A 394 -18.49 -1.32 12.83
N LEU A 395 -17.37 -2.02 12.68
CA LEU A 395 -17.24 -3.27 11.91
C LEU A 395 -16.49 -4.32 12.71
N PRO A 396 -16.90 -5.61 12.65
CA PRO A 396 -16.08 -6.70 13.16
C PRO A 396 -14.76 -6.77 12.38
N LEU A 397 -13.67 -6.98 13.12
CA LEU A 397 -12.34 -7.20 12.55
C LEU A 397 -11.97 -8.68 12.65
N GLU A 398 -11.71 -9.28 11.50
CA GLU A 398 -11.27 -10.66 11.39
C GLU A 398 -9.76 -10.75 11.21
N LEU A 399 -9.12 -11.64 11.95
CA LEU A 399 -7.70 -11.97 11.82
C LEU A 399 -7.55 -13.29 11.09
N THR A 400 -6.73 -13.32 10.06
CA THR A 400 -6.42 -14.55 9.32
C THR A 400 -5.44 -15.44 10.09
N ALA A 401 -5.48 -16.74 9.83
CA ALA A 401 -4.58 -17.71 10.46
C ALA A 401 -3.12 -17.53 10.01
N VAL A 402 -2.91 -16.98 8.80
CA VAL A 402 -1.58 -16.72 8.22
C VAL A 402 -1.41 -15.20 8.06
N GLU A 403 -0.27 -14.67 8.52
CA GLU A 403 0.04 -13.23 8.50
C GLU A 403 0.90 -12.81 7.30
N GLU A 404 1.20 -13.71 6.36
CA GLU A 404 2.21 -13.55 5.30
C GLU A 404 1.76 -12.65 4.12
N GLY A 405 0.58 -12.05 4.21
CA GLY A 405 0.08 -10.96 3.35
C GLY A 405 0.30 -11.20 1.84
N SER A 406 1.11 -10.34 1.22
CA SER A 406 1.34 -10.30 -0.23
C SER A 406 2.02 -11.56 -0.78
N ALA A 407 2.98 -12.14 -0.05
CA ALA A 407 3.60 -13.41 -0.47
C ALA A 407 2.59 -14.57 -0.44
N TYR A 408 1.67 -14.59 0.55
CA TYR A 408 0.61 -15.59 0.61
C TYR A 408 -0.34 -15.46 -0.58
N GLY A 409 -0.80 -14.25 -0.89
CA GLY A 409 -1.66 -14.00 -2.05
C GLY A 409 -0.98 -14.35 -3.37
N ALA A 410 0.32 -14.07 -3.52
CA ALA A 410 1.09 -14.49 -4.69
C ALA A 410 1.12 -16.02 -4.85
N ALA A 411 1.24 -16.77 -3.74
CA ALA A 411 1.15 -18.25 -3.78
C ALA A 411 -0.24 -18.73 -4.21
N LEU A 412 -1.32 -18.04 -3.79
CA LEU A 412 -2.68 -18.36 -4.26
C LEU A 412 -2.81 -18.13 -5.77
N LEU A 413 -2.27 -17.01 -6.29
CA LEU A 413 -2.22 -16.73 -7.73
C LEU A 413 -1.46 -17.81 -8.49
N ALA A 414 -0.35 -18.32 -7.92
CA ALA A 414 0.37 -19.46 -8.51
C ALA A 414 -0.51 -20.70 -8.63
N GLY A 415 -1.32 -20.99 -7.62
CA GLY A 415 -2.26 -22.10 -7.64
C GLY A 415 -3.33 -21.95 -8.71
N VAL A 416 -3.85 -20.75 -8.92
CA VAL A 416 -4.85 -20.45 -9.97
C VAL A 416 -4.22 -20.57 -11.35
N ALA A 417 -3.11 -19.91 -11.59
CA ALA A 417 -2.44 -19.87 -12.90
C ALA A 417 -2.00 -21.27 -13.38
N ASN A 418 -1.71 -22.18 -12.46
CA ASN A 418 -1.29 -23.56 -12.78
C ASN A 418 -2.41 -24.60 -12.65
N GLY A 419 -3.66 -24.16 -12.47
CA GLY A 419 -4.84 -25.02 -12.48
C GLY A 419 -4.99 -25.92 -11.24
N VAL A 420 -4.32 -25.57 -10.12
CA VAL A 420 -4.57 -26.22 -8.81
C VAL A 420 -5.93 -25.79 -8.29
N PHE A 421 -6.30 -24.52 -8.52
CA PHE A 421 -7.61 -23.94 -8.26
C PHE A 421 -8.23 -23.44 -9.57
N ALA A 422 -9.53 -23.58 -9.71
CA ALA A 422 -10.25 -23.12 -10.90
C ALA A 422 -10.28 -21.57 -11.01
N ASN A 423 -10.26 -20.88 -9.86
CA ASN A 423 -10.29 -19.42 -9.78
C ASN A 423 -9.83 -18.93 -8.39
N ALA A 424 -9.77 -17.60 -8.22
CA ALA A 424 -9.37 -16.96 -6.97
C ALA A 424 -10.32 -17.30 -5.79
N ALA A 425 -11.62 -17.42 -6.05
CA ALA A 425 -12.60 -17.75 -4.99
C ALA A 425 -12.37 -19.16 -4.43
N GLU A 426 -12.08 -20.14 -5.28
CA GLU A 426 -11.72 -21.48 -4.84
C GLU A 426 -10.41 -21.49 -4.05
N ALA A 427 -9.38 -20.75 -4.50
CA ALA A 427 -8.11 -20.62 -3.80
C ALA A 427 -8.31 -20.01 -2.40
N VAL A 428 -9.10 -18.95 -2.29
CA VAL A 428 -9.43 -18.31 -1.00
C VAL A 428 -10.20 -19.26 -0.11
N ALA A 429 -11.24 -19.95 -0.61
CA ALA A 429 -12.04 -20.89 0.16
C ALA A 429 -11.20 -22.08 0.70
N ALA A 430 -10.23 -22.53 -0.08
CA ALA A 430 -9.34 -23.64 0.32
C ALA A 430 -8.28 -23.21 1.35
N CYS A 431 -7.74 -21.99 1.23
CA CYS A 431 -6.51 -21.59 1.92
C CYS A 431 -6.73 -20.55 3.03
N VAL A 432 -7.65 -19.60 2.87
CA VAL A 432 -7.80 -18.48 3.82
C VAL A 432 -8.76 -18.86 4.94
N ARG A 433 -8.28 -18.83 6.17
CA ARG A 433 -9.06 -19.15 7.37
C ARG A 433 -9.01 -18.00 8.36
N VAL A 434 -10.17 -17.66 8.94
CA VAL A 434 -10.27 -16.73 10.07
C VAL A 434 -9.94 -17.49 11.34
N ARG A 435 -8.99 -16.94 12.12
CA ARG A 435 -8.63 -17.50 13.44
C ARG A 435 -9.38 -16.86 14.59
N GLU A 436 -9.73 -15.58 14.42
CA GLU A 436 -10.31 -14.76 15.49
C GLU A 436 -11.11 -13.61 14.88
N THR A 437 -12.19 -13.22 15.55
CA THR A 437 -12.98 -12.03 15.24
C THR A 437 -13.03 -11.11 16.46
N VAL A 438 -12.82 -9.82 16.24
CA VAL A 438 -12.91 -8.77 17.25
C VAL A 438 -14.14 -7.94 16.95
N GLU A 439 -15.17 -8.07 17.77
CA GLU A 439 -16.40 -7.33 17.62
C GLU A 439 -16.25 -5.88 18.08
N PRO A 440 -16.99 -4.92 17.47
CA PRO A 440 -17.03 -3.56 17.92
C PRO A 440 -17.72 -3.47 19.31
N ASN A 441 -17.15 -2.67 20.21
CA ASN A 441 -17.79 -2.40 21.49
C ASN A 441 -18.85 -1.31 21.31
N VAL A 442 -20.11 -1.69 21.36
CA VAL A 442 -21.25 -0.80 21.12
C VAL A 442 -21.38 0.31 22.19
N ASP A 443 -20.88 0.08 23.39
CA ASP A 443 -20.90 1.09 24.47
C ASP A 443 -19.90 2.23 24.20
N TRP A 444 -18.88 1.99 23.36
CA TRP A 444 -17.89 3.00 22.97
C TRP A 444 -18.35 3.88 21.79
N ALA A 445 -19.35 3.44 21.03
CA ALA A 445 -19.77 4.09 19.82
C ALA A 445 -20.13 5.58 20.00
N PRO A 446 -20.93 6.00 21.02
CA PRO A 446 -21.28 7.41 21.19
C PRO A 446 -20.06 8.31 21.43
N VAL A 447 -19.10 7.82 22.20
CA VAL A 447 -17.86 8.55 22.51
C VAL A 447 -16.96 8.68 21.28
N TYR A 448 -16.89 7.61 20.46
CA TYR A 448 -16.09 7.63 19.23
C TYR A 448 -16.75 8.43 18.11
N GLU A 449 -18.07 8.54 18.05
CA GLU A 449 -18.74 9.46 17.14
C GLU A 449 -18.41 10.92 17.47
N GLU A 450 -18.46 11.31 18.75
CA GLU A 450 -18.06 12.65 19.18
C GLU A 450 -16.57 12.91 18.93
N GLY A 451 -15.72 11.92 19.24
CA GLY A 451 -14.27 11.99 19.02
C GLY A 451 -13.93 12.14 17.53
N TYR A 452 -14.58 11.40 16.66
CA TYR A 452 -14.40 11.49 15.21
C TYR A 452 -14.86 12.84 14.65
N ALA A 453 -16.00 13.37 15.09
CA ALA A 453 -16.45 14.70 14.70
C ALA A 453 -15.43 15.78 15.10
N ARG A 454 -14.84 15.68 16.30
CA ARG A 454 -13.73 16.55 16.76
C ARG A 454 -12.50 16.37 15.89
N PHE A 455 -12.03 15.15 15.65
CA PHE A 455 -10.89 14.82 14.81
C PHE A 455 -11.02 15.48 13.43
N ARG A 456 -12.13 15.34 12.75
CA ARG A 456 -12.38 15.93 11.43
C ARG A 456 -12.35 17.47 11.43
N SER A 457 -12.63 18.12 12.55
CA SER A 457 -12.58 19.59 12.66
C SER A 457 -11.14 20.14 12.79
N LEU A 458 -10.17 19.32 13.16
CA LEU A 458 -8.81 19.78 13.47
C LEU A 458 -8.02 20.19 12.23
N TYR A 459 -8.05 19.39 11.15
CA TYR A 459 -7.26 19.71 9.95
C TYR A 459 -7.67 21.04 9.31
N PRO A 460 -8.97 21.36 9.08
CA PRO A 460 -9.37 22.65 8.54
C PRO A 460 -8.93 23.83 9.42
N ALA A 461 -8.99 23.66 10.75
CA ALA A 461 -8.53 24.69 11.69
C ALA A 461 -7.00 24.93 11.57
N LEU A 462 -6.21 23.84 11.50
CA LEU A 462 -4.75 23.94 11.31
C LEU A 462 -4.35 24.51 9.95
N ALA A 463 -5.00 24.07 8.88
CA ALA A 463 -4.74 24.57 7.53
C ALA A 463 -4.97 26.08 7.43
N SER A 464 -5.96 26.61 8.15
CA SER A 464 -6.21 28.04 8.24
C SER A 464 -5.08 28.81 8.95
N LEU A 465 -4.39 28.21 9.93
CA LEU A 465 -3.26 28.80 10.64
C LEU A 465 -1.95 28.70 9.83
N GLY A 466 -1.76 27.61 9.06
CA GLY A 466 -0.56 27.34 8.25
C GLY A 466 -0.45 28.23 7.00
N GLY A 467 -1.53 28.74 6.46
CA GLY A 467 -1.54 29.65 5.30
C GLY A 467 -0.74 30.93 5.49
N GLY A 468 -0.35 31.27 6.74
CA GLY A 468 0.53 32.39 7.09
C GLY A 468 2.03 32.02 7.19
N ALA A 469 2.38 30.76 7.39
CA ALA A 469 3.75 30.32 7.69
C ALA A 469 4.57 29.94 6.43
N SER A 470 3.93 29.57 5.33
CA SER A 470 4.59 29.21 4.05
C SER A 470 5.32 30.38 3.36
N ARG A 471 5.16 31.62 3.84
CA ARG A 471 5.86 32.82 3.28
C ARG A 471 7.15 33.20 4.00
N ARG A 472 7.65 32.46 5.00
CA ARG A 472 8.81 32.87 5.82
C ARG A 472 9.92 31.82 5.99
N ALA A 473 10.15 30.96 5.05
CA ALA A 473 11.40 30.18 5.02
C ALA A 473 12.21 30.55 3.80
N LYS A 474 12.88 31.73 3.86
CA LYS A 474 14.11 31.97 3.08
C LYS A 474 15.20 31.11 3.72
N PRO A 475 15.98 30.33 2.95
CA PRO A 475 17.16 29.68 3.49
C PRO A 475 18.15 30.75 3.94
N GLY A 476 18.28 30.88 5.25
CA GLY A 476 19.33 31.65 5.88
C GLY A 476 20.68 30.99 5.66
N SER A 477 21.57 31.73 5.04
CA SER A 477 23.00 31.53 4.94
C SER A 477 23.65 31.05 6.26
N GLY A 478 24.46 29.98 6.17
CA GLY A 478 25.74 29.84 6.88
C GLY A 478 25.69 29.72 8.39
N LEU A 479 26.12 28.54 8.85
CA LEU A 479 27.01 28.49 10.02
C LEU A 479 28.15 27.53 9.68
N ALA A 480 29.32 28.03 9.92
CA ALA A 480 30.64 27.47 9.67
C ALA A 480 30.91 26.15 10.42
#